data_b6de8e7ef6ee625035d4fcdb5cc2a6d2
#
_entry.id   b6de8e7ef6ee625035d4fcdb5cc2a6d2
#
_cell.length_a   1.000
_cell.length_b   1.000
_cell.length_c   1.000
_cell.angle_alpha   90.00
_cell.angle_beta   90.00
_cell.angle_gamma   90.00
#
_symmetry.space_group_name_H-M   'P 1'
#
loop_
_entity.id
_entity.type
_entity.pdbx_description
1 polymer ?
#
loop_
_entity_poly.entity_id
_entity_poly.type
_entity_poly.pdbx_seq_one_letter_code
_entity_poly.pdbx_strand_id
1 'polypeptide(L)'
;MMTNKEIYNLHTSHDSEPSELYEAYQDVPLDSLDESRKNNTPLHTACYFGDMTAVGILLDRGADPNVKNDDGDTPLCVMARRGPRPDDAVYADIAGLLLSKGARVPRSGKDTTALIEAVRNRHFLMADVLLTTGNRIDSTDRSGRNVLHIICLSAGLIADDIRRTEGRIADFSQRWYSDKSKQEAYAELENLRESDRQCCHTAKLILESGQIDPEEKDSIGKTAFDIAVESGARKIGALLSGQDPETDGLAALAGGLDIFQALWHNDMTALDALLRSGVDTQSICEDKNMTDFKGKSPLGCALAWENFTAAEMLLRGGADPNFGDAEERTAFAVWMSNRGHEHEDKEECLHFLQCLTECGWDPESPADKEGNTALSVACRGAGYDTGIWAVRYLVENGADVNAANMQGQTPAMNLYGGRYWDGNIPRFAAMPRSYPYDGRSCTEQDAETLEILLEAGADINARDKWGNTLLHYIAASSMRGSKEAAALVMDFGTPDVNAVNNEGLTALDIAAKKNDESLVKFLLKYS
;
A
#
# COMPACT_ATOMS: atom_id res chain seq x y z
N MET A 1 -23.06 -48.89 13.88
CA MET A 1 -23.30 -47.52 14.39
C MET A 1 -21.95 -46.86 14.57
N MET A 2 -21.71 -45.81 13.85
CA MET A 2 -20.49 -45.02 14.01
C MET A 2 -20.54 -44.22 15.32
N THR A 3 -19.37 -44.02 15.92
CA THR A 3 -19.21 -43.14 17.08
C THR A 3 -19.00 -41.71 16.63
N ASN A 4 -19.25 -40.71 17.50
CA ASN A 4 -18.99 -39.31 17.18
C ASN A 4 -17.52 -39.05 16.82
N LYS A 5 -16.58 -39.79 17.39
CA LYS A 5 -15.16 -39.72 17.03
C LYS A 5 -14.89 -40.18 15.60
N GLU A 6 -15.56 -41.23 15.13
CA GLU A 6 -15.43 -41.71 13.75
C GLU A 6 -16.03 -40.68 12.76
N ILE A 7 -17.15 -40.07 13.09
CA ILE A 7 -17.74 -38.98 12.30
C ILE A 7 -16.79 -37.77 12.20
N TYR A 8 -16.15 -37.39 13.31
CA TYR A 8 -15.15 -36.31 13.26
C TYR A 8 -14.01 -36.65 12.30
N ASN A 9 -13.54 -37.89 12.33
CA ASN A 9 -12.47 -38.37 11.44
C ASN A 9 -12.91 -38.35 9.98
N LEU A 10 -14.17 -38.68 9.68
CA LEU A 10 -14.73 -38.56 8.33
C LEU A 10 -14.70 -37.10 7.82
N HIS A 11 -15.07 -36.10 8.63
CA HIS A 11 -14.98 -34.69 8.26
C HIS A 11 -13.54 -34.21 7.97
N THR A 12 -12.55 -34.86 8.56
CA THR A 12 -11.14 -34.49 8.39
C THR A 12 -10.41 -35.31 7.33
N SER A 13 -11.01 -36.40 6.84
CA SER A 13 -10.42 -37.21 5.79
C SER A 13 -10.69 -36.60 4.42
N HIS A 14 -9.66 -36.53 3.58
CA HIS A 14 -9.77 -35.95 2.23
C HIS A 14 -10.47 -36.93 1.24
N ASP A 15 -10.68 -38.17 1.65
CA ASP A 15 -11.18 -39.26 0.79
C ASP A 15 -12.63 -39.68 1.11
N SER A 16 -13.33 -38.97 2.03
CA SER A 16 -14.70 -39.32 2.40
C SER A 16 -15.70 -38.77 1.38
N GLU A 17 -16.59 -39.62 0.92
CA GLU A 17 -17.73 -39.19 0.11
C GLU A 17 -18.79 -38.49 1.01
N PRO A 18 -19.39 -37.38 0.57
CA PRO A 18 -20.42 -36.67 1.35
C PRO A 18 -21.59 -37.59 1.75
N SER A 19 -21.95 -38.56 0.93
CA SER A 19 -23.00 -39.53 1.19
C SER A 19 -22.74 -40.40 2.44
N GLU A 20 -21.50 -40.87 2.63
CA GLU A 20 -21.10 -41.66 3.80
C GLU A 20 -21.24 -40.85 5.09
N LEU A 21 -20.88 -39.57 5.05
CA LEU A 21 -21.00 -38.68 6.17
C LEU A 21 -22.46 -38.46 6.59
N TYR A 22 -23.36 -38.23 5.63
CA TYR A 22 -24.79 -38.02 5.90
C TYR A 22 -25.47 -39.30 6.40
N GLU A 23 -25.13 -40.49 5.86
CA GLU A 23 -25.60 -41.77 6.39
C GLU A 23 -25.15 -41.98 7.83
N ALA A 24 -23.88 -41.62 8.15
CA ALA A 24 -23.36 -41.71 9.50
C ALA A 24 -24.16 -40.83 10.49
N TYR A 25 -24.55 -39.63 10.09
CA TYR A 25 -25.38 -38.74 10.88
C TYR A 25 -26.83 -39.20 11.03
N GLN A 26 -27.33 -40.01 10.13
CA GLN A 26 -28.65 -40.61 10.27
C GLN A 26 -28.72 -41.69 11.35
N ASP A 27 -27.61 -42.41 11.58
CA ASP A 27 -27.56 -43.56 12.45
C ASP A 27 -26.84 -43.35 13.79
N VAL A 28 -26.03 -42.26 13.92
CA VAL A 28 -25.26 -42.03 15.15
C VAL A 28 -26.18 -41.81 16.36
N PRO A 29 -25.88 -42.38 17.54
CA PRO A 29 -26.60 -42.05 18.75
C PRO A 29 -26.44 -40.55 19.08
N LEU A 30 -27.56 -39.86 19.36
CA LEU A 30 -27.56 -38.39 19.58
C LEU A 30 -26.76 -38.00 20.84
N ASP A 31 -26.62 -38.89 21.79
CA ASP A 31 -25.88 -38.77 23.05
C ASP A 31 -24.46 -39.34 22.98
N SER A 32 -24.01 -39.78 21.81
CA SER A 32 -22.66 -40.29 21.62
C SER A 32 -21.64 -39.17 21.89
N LEU A 33 -20.72 -39.41 22.82
CA LEU A 33 -19.72 -38.44 23.25
C LEU A 33 -18.35 -38.74 22.62
N ASP A 34 -17.65 -37.68 22.22
CA ASP A 34 -16.24 -37.77 21.83
C ASP A 34 -15.34 -37.35 23.01
N GLU A 35 -14.89 -38.33 23.78
CA GLU A 35 -14.03 -38.14 24.94
C GLU A 35 -12.71 -37.44 24.59
N SER A 36 -12.22 -37.61 23.36
CA SER A 36 -10.99 -36.94 22.90
C SER A 36 -11.19 -35.45 22.64
N ARG A 37 -12.46 -34.99 22.57
CA ARG A 37 -12.86 -33.63 22.23
C ARG A 37 -13.87 -33.06 23.21
N LYS A 38 -13.55 -33.12 24.50
CA LYS A 38 -14.34 -32.51 25.56
C LYS A 38 -15.78 -33.01 25.63
N ASN A 39 -16.00 -34.29 25.30
CA ASN A 39 -17.31 -34.90 25.27
C ASN A 39 -18.32 -34.19 24.36
N ASN A 40 -17.85 -33.71 23.18
CA ASN A 40 -18.74 -33.18 22.17
C ASN A 40 -19.75 -34.24 21.71
N THR A 41 -21.02 -33.83 21.54
CA THR A 41 -22.04 -34.67 20.88
C THR A 41 -21.95 -34.53 19.35
N PRO A 42 -22.64 -35.38 18.58
CA PRO A 42 -22.70 -35.23 17.12
C PRO A 42 -23.13 -33.84 16.65
N LEU A 43 -24.06 -33.20 17.38
CA LEU A 43 -24.51 -31.84 17.06
C LEU A 43 -23.42 -30.79 17.28
N HIS A 44 -22.58 -30.94 18.31
CA HIS A 44 -21.39 -30.08 18.46
C HIS A 44 -20.42 -30.26 17.29
N THR A 45 -20.20 -31.49 16.85
CA THR A 45 -19.30 -31.81 15.75
C THR A 45 -19.83 -31.22 14.43
N ALA A 46 -21.10 -31.41 14.11
CA ALA A 46 -21.72 -30.83 12.91
C ALA A 46 -21.63 -29.28 12.89
N CYS A 47 -21.94 -28.65 14.03
CA CYS A 47 -21.81 -27.19 14.21
C CYS A 47 -20.36 -26.71 14.08
N TYR A 48 -19.39 -27.46 14.64
CA TYR A 48 -17.97 -27.15 14.53
C TYR A 48 -17.48 -27.13 13.07
N PHE A 49 -17.99 -28.02 12.24
CA PHE A 49 -17.62 -28.06 10.80
C PHE A 49 -18.45 -27.13 9.93
N GLY A 50 -19.53 -26.55 10.44
CA GLY A 50 -20.44 -25.74 9.64
C GLY A 50 -21.27 -26.57 8.66
N ASP A 51 -21.56 -27.81 9.00
CA ASP A 51 -22.33 -28.70 8.13
C ASP A 51 -23.84 -28.53 8.37
N MET A 52 -24.45 -27.64 7.59
CA MET A 52 -25.87 -27.31 7.67
C MET A 52 -26.77 -28.53 7.49
N THR A 53 -26.40 -29.46 6.60
CA THR A 53 -27.18 -30.68 6.32
C THR A 53 -27.16 -31.63 7.51
N ALA A 54 -25.97 -31.85 8.09
CA ALA A 54 -25.80 -32.68 9.28
C ALA A 54 -26.53 -32.08 10.50
N VAL A 55 -26.44 -30.76 10.69
CA VAL A 55 -27.17 -30.06 11.74
C VAL A 55 -28.69 -30.27 11.57
N GLY A 56 -29.21 -30.11 10.37
CA GLY A 56 -30.63 -30.36 10.06
C GLY A 56 -31.05 -31.77 10.40
N ILE A 57 -30.32 -32.78 9.93
CA ILE A 57 -30.59 -34.22 10.23
C ILE A 57 -30.66 -34.45 11.74
N LEU A 58 -29.67 -33.98 12.49
CA LEU A 58 -29.59 -34.24 13.94
C LEU A 58 -30.73 -33.56 14.69
N LEU A 59 -31.06 -32.32 14.34
CA LEU A 59 -32.17 -31.56 14.96
C LEU A 59 -33.54 -32.19 14.64
N ASP A 60 -33.75 -32.67 13.43
CA ASP A 60 -34.97 -33.38 13.04
C ASP A 60 -35.12 -34.75 13.74
N ARG A 61 -34.00 -35.36 14.08
CA ARG A 61 -33.97 -36.57 14.91
C ARG A 61 -34.19 -36.28 16.41
N GLY A 62 -34.26 -35.01 16.80
CA GLY A 62 -34.53 -34.59 18.19
C GLY A 62 -33.26 -34.38 19.04
N ALA A 63 -32.11 -34.07 18.44
CA ALA A 63 -30.93 -33.64 19.19
C ALA A 63 -31.23 -32.39 20.00
N ASP A 64 -30.80 -32.36 21.26
CA ASP A 64 -30.96 -31.18 22.12
C ASP A 64 -29.96 -30.06 21.71
N PRO A 65 -30.42 -28.89 21.20
CA PRO A 65 -29.54 -27.81 20.80
C PRO A 65 -28.86 -27.09 21.99
N ASN A 66 -29.24 -27.42 23.24
CA ASN A 66 -28.72 -26.83 24.46
C ASN A 66 -27.79 -27.75 25.27
N VAL A 67 -27.48 -28.93 24.74
CA VAL A 67 -26.55 -29.86 25.40
C VAL A 67 -25.18 -29.18 25.57
N LYS A 68 -24.54 -29.43 26.72
CA LYS A 68 -23.24 -28.86 27.05
C LYS A 68 -22.16 -29.92 27.01
N ASN A 69 -21.01 -29.58 26.42
CA ASN A 69 -19.80 -30.40 26.52
C ASN A 69 -19.06 -30.14 27.85
N ASP A 70 -17.89 -30.75 28.06
CA ASP A 70 -17.10 -30.58 29.30
C ASP A 70 -16.59 -29.17 29.56
N ASP A 71 -16.45 -28.36 28.52
CA ASP A 71 -16.10 -26.93 28.64
C ASP A 71 -17.34 -26.08 29.01
N GLY A 72 -18.52 -26.69 29.09
CA GLY A 72 -19.78 -26.00 29.32
C GLY A 72 -20.38 -25.35 28.08
N ASP A 73 -19.79 -25.59 26.90
CA ASP A 73 -20.22 -25.01 25.64
C ASP A 73 -21.40 -25.77 25.04
N THR A 74 -22.35 -25.01 24.50
CA THR A 74 -23.42 -25.55 23.65
C THR A 74 -22.91 -25.66 22.20
N PRO A 75 -23.61 -26.39 21.30
CA PRO A 75 -23.27 -26.47 19.88
C PRO A 75 -23.09 -25.07 19.24
N LEU A 76 -23.93 -24.10 19.63
CA LEU A 76 -23.86 -22.72 19.19
C LEU A 76 -22.54 -22.04 19.64
N CYS A 77 -22.10 -22.27 20.88
CA CYS A 77 -20.84 -21.72 21.41
C CYS A 77 -19.61 -22.36 20.72
N VAL A 78 -19.64 -23.66 20.50
CA VAL A 78 -18.56 -24.38 19.82
C VAL A 78 -18.38 -23.85 18.38
N MET A 79 -19.47 -23.57 17.69
CA MET A 79 -19.46 -22.96 16.35
C MET A 79 -18.87 -21.54 16.39
N ALA A 80 -19.33 -20.69 17.31
CA ALA A 80 -18.88 -19.31 17.44
C ALA A 80 -17.39 -19.17 17.79
N ARG A 81 -16.80 -20.15 18.48
CA ARG A 81 -15.36 -20.17 18.84
C ARG A 81 -14.43 -20.56 17.70
N ARG A 82 -14.97 -20.98 16.59
CA ARG A 82 -14.14 -21.31 15.45
C ARG A 82 -13.56 -20.07 14.82
N GLY A 83 -12.28 -20.14 14.38
CA GLY A 83 -11.62 -19.00 13.73
C GLY A 83 -12.31 -18.58 12.42
N PRO A 84 -12.03 -17.36 11.94
CA PRO A 84 -12.70 -16.76 10.77
C PRO A 84 -12.60 -17.66 9.54
N ARG A 85 -13.72 -17.74 8.78
CA ARG A 85 -13.83 -18.52 7.55
C ARG A 85 -14.53 -17.70 6.48
N PRO A 86 -14.26 -17.99 5.20
CA PRO A 86 -14.89 -17.26 4.10
C PRO A 86 -16.43 -17.48 4.01
N ASP A 87 -16.97 -18.51 4.68
CA ASP A 87 -18.39 -18.90 4.59
C ASP A 87 -19.19 -18.48 5.85
N ASP A 88 -19.06 -17.24 6.31
CA ASP A 88 -19.76 -16.74 7.51
C ASP A 88 -21.30 -16.84 7.39
N ALA A 89 -21.84 -16.76 6.17
CA ALA A 89 -23.27 -16.95 5.91
C ALA A 89 -23.80 -18.31 6.37
N VAL A 90 -23.04 -19.39 6.19
CA VAL A 90 -23.43 -20.73 6.63
C VAL A 90 -23.56 -20.81 8.15
N TYR A 91 -22.68 -20.13 8.88
CA TYR A 91 -22.76 -20.07 10.34
C TYR A 91 -23.97 -19.26 10.82
N ALA A 92 -24.34 -18.20 10.10
CA ALA A 92 -25.55 -17.45 10.38
C ALA A 92 -26.82 -18.31 10.16
N ASP A 93 -26.87 -19.08 9.06
CA ASP A 93 -27.99 -19.96 8.74
C ASP A 93 -28.11 -21.09 9.79
N ILE A 94 -27.01 -21.71 10.21
CA ILE A 94 -26.99 -22.73 11.26
C ILE A 94 -27.44 -22.14 12.60
N ALA A 95 -26.98 -20.93 12.95
CA ALA A 95 -27.42 -20.24 14.15
C ALA A 95 -28.93 -19.99 14.13
N GLY A 96 -29.47 -19.50 13.01
CA GLY A 96 -30.91 -19.32 12.80
C GLY A 96 -31.68 -20.62 12.96
N LEU A 97 -31.20 -21.72 12.39
CA LEU A 97 -31.81 -23.05 12.53
C LEU A 97 -31.80 -23.53 13.99
N LEU A 98 -30.66 -23.46 14.67
CA LEU A 98 -30.53 -23.84 16.09
C LEU A 98 -31.50 -23.03 16.97
N LEU A 99 -31.57 -21.71 16.75
CA LEU A 99 -32.50 -20.84 17.50
C LEU A 99 -33.96 -21.18 17.22
N SER A 100 -34.33 -21.47 15.98
CA SER A 100 -35.68 -21.90 15.61
C SER A 100 -36.09 -23.22 16.27
N LYS A 101 -35.13 -24.09 16.57
CA LYS A 101 -35.30 -25.38 17.27
C LYS A 101 -35.11 -25.25 18.79
N GLY A 102 -35.08 -24.02 19.34
CA GLY A 102 -35.08 -23.75 20.78
C GLY A 102 -33.70 -23.67 21.43
N ALA A 103 -32.62 -23.45 20.63
CA ALA A 103 -31.33 -23.10 21.19
C ALA A 103 -31.45 -21.82 22.03
N ARG A 104 -30.76 -21.77 23.16
CA ARG A 104 -30.71 -20.60 24.02
C ARG A 104 -29.32 -20.00 23.96
N VAL A 105 -29.25 -18.69 23.85
CA VAL A 105 -28.00 -17.95 24.10
C VAL A 105 -27.83 -17.87 25.63
N PRO A 106 -26.80 -18.49 26.23
CA PRO A 106 -26.66 -18.54 27.68
C PRO A 106 -26.67 -17.16 28.30
N ARG A 107 -27.44 -16.99 29.37
CA ARG A 107 -27.34 -15.81 30.22
C ARG A 107 -26.09 -15.93 31.08
N SER A 108 -25.34 -14.83 31.15
CA SER A 108 -24.15 -14.64 31.95
C SER A 108 -23.78 -15.72 32.97
N GLY A 109 -22.64 -16.23 32.84
CA GLY A 109 -21.83 -16.95 33.79
C GLY A 109 -20.40 -16.59 33.51
N LYS A 110 -19.44 -17.06 34.23
CA LYS A 110 -17.99 -16.78 34.03
C LYS A 110 -17.44 -17.17 32.66
N ASP A 111 -18.29 -17.59 31.73
CA ASP A 111 -17.96 -18.09 30.40
C ASP A 111 -18.47 -17.10 29.35
N THR A 112 -17.62 -16.83 28.35
CA THR A 112 -17.94 -16.01 27.19
C THR A 112 -19.18 -16.53 26.47
N THR A 113 -20.08 -15.62 26.08
CA THR A 113 -21.30 -15.98 25.35
C THR A 113 -20.99 -16.27 23.87
N ALA A 114 -21.90 -16.99 23.21
CA ALA A 114 -21.80 -17.23 21.77
C ALA A 114 -21.67 -15.92 20.97
N LEU A 115 -22.32 -14.84 21.42
CA LEU A 115 -22.22 -13.51 20.79
C LEU A 115 -20.81 -12.92 20.90
N ILE A 116 -20.21 -12.92 22.09
CA ILE A 116 -18.84 -12.43 22.30
C ILE A 116 -17.85 -13.25 21.46
N GLU A 117 -17.99 -14.57 21.44
CA GLU A 117 -17.12 -15.43 20.64
C GLU A 117 -17.33 -15.23 19.13
N ALA A 118 -18.58 -15.06 18.68
CA ALA A 118 -18.87 -14.77 17.28
C ALA A 118 -18.20 -13.46 16.82
N VAL A 119 -18.34 -12.38 17.58
CA VAL A 119 -17.69 -11.09 17.28
C VAL A 119 -16.16 -11.20 17.34
N ARG A 120 -15.61 -11.89 18.36
CA ARG A 120 -14.16 -12.11 18.50
C ARG A 120 -13.55 -12.87 17.32
N ASN A 121 -14.27 -13.84 16.79
CA ASN A 121 -13.84 -14.67 15.67
C ASN A 121 -14.31 -14.18 14.31
N ARG A 122 -14.86 -12.95 14.25
CA ARG A 122 -15.31 -12.27 13.02
C ARG A 122 -16.48 -12.95 12.30
N HIS A 123 -17.33 -13.67 13.05
CA HIS A 123 -18.59 -14.22 12.54
C HIS A 123 -19.70 -13.19 12.68
N PHE A 124 -19.64 -12.10 11.92
CA PHE A 124 -20.52 -10.95 12.07
C PHE A 124 -21.95 -11.25 11.65
N LEU A 125 -22.17 -11.99 10.57
CA LEU A 125 -23.52 -12.40 10.16
C LEU A 125 -24.19 -13.29 11.22
N MET A 126 -23.42 -14.20 11.82
CA MET A 126 -23.90 -14.98 12.95
C MET A 126 -24.23 -14.10 14.16
N ALA A 127 -23.38 -13.11 14.46
CA ALA A 127 -23.62 -12.16 15.56
C ALA A 127 -24.91 -11.35 15.33
N ASP A 128 -25.18 -10.92 14.10
CA ASP A 128 -26.40 -10.21 13.74
C ASP A 128 -27.66 -11.07 13.97
N VAL A 129 -27.62 -12.36 13.62
CA VAL A 129 -28.69 -13.30 13.91
C VAL A 129 -28.90 -13.44 15.43
N LEU A 130 -27.82 -13.50 16.22
CA LEU A 130 -27.91 -13.57 17.68
C LEU A 130 -28.48 -12.29 18.30
N LEU A 131 -28.17 -11.11 17.76
CA LEU A 131 -28.67 -9.82 18.22
C LEU A 131 -30.16 -9.64 17.91
N THR A 132 -30.61 -10.04 16.72
CA THR A 132 -32.00 -9.88 16.27
C THR A 132 -33.01 -10.78 17.00
N THR A 133 -32.55 -11.83 17.66
CA THR A 133 -33.41 -12.77 18.41
C THR A 133 -33.85 -12.29 19.80
N GLY A 134 -33.56 -11.05 20.17
CA GLY A 134 -33.99 -10.44 21.44
C GLY A 134 -33.29 -10.98 22.68
N ASN A 135 -32.14 -11.57 22.53
CA ASN A 135 -31.31 -12.05 23.61
C ASN A 135 -30.67 -10.86 24.37
N ARG A 136 -30.42 -11.04 25.68
CA ARG A 136 -29.62 -10.06 26.43
C ARG A 136 -28.17 -10.14 26.03
N ILE A 137 -27.54 -8.98 25.85
CA ILE A 137 -26.17 -8.82 25.37
C ILE A 137 -25.24 -8.20 26.43
N ASP A 138 -25.70 -8.10 27.67
CA ASP A 138 -25.02 -7.49 28.83
C ASP A 138 -23.92 -8.36 29.48
N SER A 139 -23.47 -9.41 28.80
CA SER A 139 -22.39 -10.27 29.28
C SER A 139 -21.00 -9.69 28.98
N THR A 140 -20.04 -10.00 29.87
CA THR A 140 -18.65 -9.61 29.73
C THR A 140 -17.72 -10.82 29.66
N ASP A 141 -16.56 -10.66 29.07
CA ASP A 141 -15.47 -11.64 29.10
C ASP A 141 -14.72 -11.57 30.48
N ARG A 142 -13.69 -12.41 30.65
CA ARG A 142 -12.85 -12.48 31.87
C ARG A 142 -12.10 -11.16 32.16
N SER A 143 -11.96 -10.28 31.18
CA SER A 143 -11.35 -8.97 31.33
C SER A 143 -12.39 -7.86 31.53
N GLY A 144 -13.64 -8.21 31.84
CA GLY A 144 -14.73 -7.26 32.02
C GLY A 144 -15.17 -6.56 30.74
N ARG A 145 -14.79 -7.07 29.57
CA ARG A 145 -15.12 -6.48 28.28
C ARG A 145 -16.46 -6.98 27.81
N ASN A 146 -17.38 -6.07 27.55
CA ASN A 146 -18.65 -6.36 26.88
C ASN A 146 -18.45 -6.48 25.37
N VAL A 147 -19.50 -6.78 24.61
CA VAL A 147 -19.42 -7.01 23.17
C VAL A 147 -18.98 -5.75 22.40
N LEU A 148 -19.24 -4.52 22.89
CA LEU A 148 -18.73 -3.28 22.27
C LEU A 148 -17.20 -3.18 22.36
N HIS A 149 -16.61 -3.54 23.48
CA HIS A 149 -15.15 -3.60 23.61
C HIS A 149 -14.54 -4.62 22.64
N ILE A 150 -15.18 -5.80 22.51
CA ILE A 150 -14.69 -6.87 21.65
C ILE A 150 -14.79 -6.50 20.18
N ILE A 151 -15.87 -5.84 19.74
CA ILE A 151 -16.00 -5.43 18.34
C ILE A 151 -14.99 -4.37 17.95
N CYS A 152 -14.63 -3.46 18.88
CA CYS A 152 -13.55 -2.48 18.66
C CYS A 152 -12.19 -3.17 18.43
N LEU A 153 -11.88 -4.21 19.21
CA LEU A 153 -10.66 -5.00 19.01
C LEU A 153 -10.68 -5.75 17.66
N SER A 154 -11.82 -6.37 17.32
CA SER A 154 -11.96 -7.10 16.05
C SER A 154 -11.82 -6.17 14.83
N ALA A 155 -12.43 -4.98 14.90
CA ALA A 155 -12.31 -3.96 13.86
C ALA A 155 -10.87 -3.45 13.71
N GLY A 156 -10.16 -3.24 14.81
CA GLY A 156 -8.73 -2.87 14.77
C GLY A 156 -7.88 -3.93 14.06
N LEU A 157 -8.10 -5.21 14.37
CA LEU A 157 -7.40 -6.30 13.70
C LEU A 157 -7.74 -6.38 12.20
N ILE A 158 -8.99 -6.12 11.80
CA ILE A 158 -9.39 -6.07 10.39
C ILE A 158 -8.69 -4.90 9.69
N ALA A 159 -8.66 -3.73 10.31
CA ALA A 159 -7.97 -2.56 9.78
C ALA A 159 -6.46 -2.82 9.59
N ASP A 160 -5.82 -3.54 10.52
CA ASP A 160 -4.42 -3.96 10.38
C ASP A 160 -4.21 -4.98 9.24
N ASP A 161 -5.14 -5.92 9.07
CA ASP A 161 -5.08 -6.91 7.99
C ASP A 161 -5.27 -6.23 6.62
N ILE A 162 -6.19 -5.26 6.51
CA ILE A 162 -6.39 -4.43 5.31
C ILE A 162 -5.09 -3.70 4.97
N ARG A 163 -4.50 -2.96 5.92
CA ARG A 163 -3.24 -2.23 5.71
C ARG A 163 -2.10 -3.13 5.23
N ARG A 164 -1.95 -4.30 5.85
CA ARG A 164 -0.92 -5.28 5.45
C ARG A 164 -1.15 -5.82 4.05
N THR A 165 -2.39 -6.06 3.67
CA THR A 165 -2.73 -6.57 2.34
C THR A 165 -2.57 -5.50 1.27
N GLU A 166 -2.96 -4.25 1.56
CA GLU A 166 -2.73 -3.09 0.69
C GLU A 166 -1.22 -2.84 0.51
N GLY A 167 -0.41 -2.93 1.57
CA GLY A 167 1.04 -2.86 1.49
C GLY A 167 1.64 -3.96 0.60
N ARG A 168 1.14 -5.22 0.68
CA ARG A 168 1.57 -6.30 -0.22
C ARG A 168 1.18 -6.03 -1.68
N ILE A 169 0.00 -5.46 -1.91
CA ILE A 169 -0.46 -5.11 -3.25
C ILE A 169 0.41 -3.99 -3.82
N ALA A 170 0.74 -2.98 -3.03
CA ALA A 170 1.67 -1.92 -3.42
C ALA A 170 3.06 -2.47 -3.79
N ASP A 171 3.54 -3.51 -3.09
CA ASP A 171 4.80 -4.20 -3.40
C ASP A 171 4.78 -4.99 -4.73
N PHE A 172 3.61 -5.24 -5.33
CA PHE A 172 3.52 -5.98 -6.59
C PHE A 172 4.15 -5.26 -7.77
N SER A 173 4.29 -3.95 -7.71
CA SER A 173 5.04 -3.14 -8.66
C SER A 173 6.56 -3.33 -8.54
N GLN A 174 7.06 -3.78 -7.39
CA GLN A 174 8.49 -3.87 -7.07
C GLN A 174 9.09 -5.26 -7.23
N ARG A 175 8.28 -6.34 -7.40
CA ARG A 175 8.73 -7.74 -7.44
C ARG A 175 7.99 -8.55 -8.50
N TRP A 176 8.67 -9.57 -9.03
CA TRP A 176 8.10 -10.56 -9.94
C TRP A 176 7.08 -11.46 -9.20
N TYR A 177 5.86 -10.96 -9.04
CA TYR A 177 4.75 -11.75 -8.52
C TYR A 177 3.97 -12.39 -9.66
N SER A 178 3.53 -13.65 -9.46
CA SER A 178 2.66 -14.30 -10.43
C SER A 178 1.28 -13.62 -10.45
N ASP A 179 0.60 -13.62 -11.60
CA ASP A 179 -0.77 -13.09 -11.72
C ASP A 179 -1.73 -13.75 -10.72
N LYS A 180 -1.48 -15.04 -10.41
CA LYS A 180 -2.23 -15.76 -9.39
C LYS A 180 -2.06 -15.14 -8.00
N SER A 181 -0.83 -14.79 -7.61
CA SER A 181 -0.56 -14.16 -6.30
C SER A 181 -1.18 -12.77 -6.20
N LYS A 182 -1.19 -12.02 -7.31
CA LYS A 182 -1.87 -10.72 -7.39
C LYS A 182 -3.39 -10.89 -7.20
N GLN A 183 -4.01 -11.79 -7.98
CA GLN A 183 -5.44 -12.06 -7.86
C GLN A 183 -5.86 -12.53 -6.47
N GLU A 184 -5.07 -13.40 -5.83
CA GLU A 184 -5.33 -13.87 -4.46
C GLU A 184 -5.30 -12.71 -3.45
N ALA A 185 -4.36 -11.78 -3.56
CA ALA A 185 -4.26 -10.63 -2.66
C ALA A 185 -5.42 -9.62 -2.87
N TYR A 186 -5.83 -9.36 -4.11
CA TYR A 186 -7.00 -8.53 -4.38
C TYR A 186 -8.30 -9.17 -3.85
N ALA A 187 -8.47 -10.47 -4.01
CA ALA A 187 -9.60 -11.20 -3.45
C ALA A 187 -9.60 -11.18 -1.92
N GLU A 188 -8.43 -11.33 -1.29
CA GLU A 188 -8.27 -11.22 0.16
C GLU A 188 -8.65 -9.80 0.65
N LEU A 189 -8.18 -8.75 -0.04
CA LEU A 189 -8.52 -7.37 0.30
C LEU A 189 -10.03 -7.12 0.23
N GLU A 190 -10.72 -7.60 -0.81
CA GLU A 190 -12.16 -7.43 -0.92
C GLU A 190 -12.92 -8.18 0.19
N ASN A 191 -12.47 -9.38 0.55
CA ASN A 191 -13.04 -10.13 1.68
C ASN A 191 -12.85 -9.39 3.01
N LEU A 192 -11.68 -8.78 3.23
CA LEU A 192 -11.40 -7.99 4.43
C LEU A 192 -12.27 -6.72 4.49
N ARG A 193 -12.45 -6.03 3.36
CA ARG A 193 -13.33 -4.87 3.26
C ARG A 193 -14.80 -5.23 3.51
N GLU A 194 -15.24 -6.38 3.02
CA GLU A 194 -16.57 -6.89 3.34
C GLU A 194 -16.72 -7.19 4.83
N SER A 195 -15.71 -7.83 5.44
CA SER A 195 -15.67 -8.09 6.88
C SER A 195 -15.70 -6.79 7.70
N ASP A 196 -15.05 -5.72 7.24
CA ASP A 196 -15.09 -4.40 7.88
C ASP A 196 -16.50 -3.78 7.79
N ARG A 197 -17.16 -3.87 6.62
CA ARG A 197 -18.56 -3.42 6.45
C ARG A 197 -19.51 -4.15 7.41
N GLN A 198 -19.39 -5.47 7.50
CA GLN A 198 -20.19 -6.30 8.40
C GLN A 198 -19.90 -5.98 9.87
N CYS A 199 -18.64 -5.78 10.23
CA CYS A 199 -18.24 -5.35 11.58
C CYS A 199 -18.92 -4.02 11.97
N CYS A 200 -18.93 -3.02 11.08
CA CYS A 200 -19.60 -1.75 11.31
C CYS A 200 -21.13 -1.93 11.44
N HIS A 201 -21.74 -2.78 10.63
CA HIS A 201 -23.16 -3.09 10.72
C HIS A 201 -23.52 -3.71 12.07
N THR A 202 -22.78 -4.74 12.50
CA THR A 202 -22.97 -5.40 13.80
C THR A 202 -22.77 -4.41 14.96
N ALA A 203 -21.76 -3.54 14.88
CA ALA A 203 -21.55 -2.49 15.90
C ALA A 203 -22.76 -1.56 16.01
N LYS A 204 -23.33 -1.16 14.89
CA LYS A 204 -24.53 -0.33 14.83
C LYS A 204 -25.73 -1.04 15.47
N LEU A 205 -25.96 -2.32 15.17
CA LEU A 205 -27.03 -3.12 15.80
C LEU A 205 -26.84 -3.22 17.33
N ILE A 206 -25.60 -3.39 17.81
CA ILE A 206 -25.29 -3.42 19.23
C ILE A 206 -25.67 -2.09 19.89
N LEU A 207 -25.29 -0.95 19.30
CA LEU A 207 -25.61 0.38 19.81
C LEU A 207 -27.13 0.66 19.78
N GLU A 208 -27.81 0.33 18.68
CA GLU A 208 -29.26 0.50 18.51
C GLU A 208 -30.07 -0.37 19.49
N SER A 209 -29.50 -1.47 19.96
CA SER A 209 -30.15 -2.33 20.97
C SER A 209 -30.43 -1.60 22.30
N GLY A 210 -29.63 -0.57 22.63
CA GLY A 210 -29.70 0.18 23.87
C GLY A 210 -29.45 -0.65 25.14
N GLN A 211 -28.92 -1.88 25.00
CA GLN A 211 -28.69 -2.79 26.12
C GLN A 211 -27.31 -2.65 26.77
N ILE A 212 -26.39 -1.93 26.12
CA ILE A 212 -25.03 -1.72 26.60
C ILE A 212 -24.77 -0.24 26.72
N ASP A 213 -24.18 0.15 27.86
CA ASP A 213 -23.68 1.51 28.05
C ASP A 213 -22.32 1.66 27.32
N PRO A 214 -22.20 2.54 26.32
CA PRO A 214 -20.92 2.77 25.60
C PRO A 214 -19.80 3.29 26.51
N GLU A 215 -20.16 3.92 27.65
CA GLU A 215 -19.22 4.46 28.65
C GLU A 215 -18.80 3.42 29.71
N GLU A 216 -19.33 2.20 29.63
CA GLU A 216 -18.92 1.12 30.51
C GLU A 216 -17.44 0.82 30.37
N LYS A 217 -16.74 0.64 31.49
CA LYS A 217 -15.29 0.39 31.50
C LYS A 217 -14.96 -1.08 31.73
N ASP A 218 -13.96 -1.56 31.02
CA ASP A 218 -13.40 -2.89 31.27
C ASP A 218 -12.59 -2.95 32.58
N SER A 219 -12.00 -4.11 32.89
CA SER A 219 -11.25 -4.32 34.16
C SER A 219 -9.98 -3.46 34.30
N ILE A 220 -9.51 -2.83 33.23
CA ILE A 220 -8.35 -1.91 33.22
C ILE A 220 -8.77 -0.45 33.08
N GLY A 221 -10.06 -0.17 33.12
CA GLY A 221 -10.64 1.18 33.16
C GLY A 221 -10.84 1.79 31.76
N LYS A 222 -10.80 1.02 30.67
CA LYS A 222 -10.99 1.50 29.30
C LYS A 222 -12.43 1.35 28.84
N THR A 223 -12.95 2.38 28.18
CA THR A 223 -14.22 2.33 27.45
C THR A 223 -14.04 1.65 26.09
N ALA A 224 -15.16 1.30 25.44
CA ALA A 224 -15.12 0.81 24.06
C ALA A 224 -14.49 1.83 23.09
N PHE A 225 -14.74 3.12 23.33
CA PHE A 225 -14.13 4.20 22.53
C PHE A 225 -12.61 4.26 22.70
N ASP A 226 -12.09 4.17 23.94
CA ASP A 226 -10.64 4.12 24.19
C ASP A 226 -9.97 2.98 23.43
N ILE A 227 -10.62 1.80 23.43
CA ILE A 227 -10.13 0.63 22.68
C ILE A 227 -10.19 0.86 21.17
N ALA A 228 -11.26 1.49 20.65
CA ALA A 228 -11.36 1.80 19.23
C ALA A 228 -10.23 2.73 18.76
N VAL A 229 -9.90 3.74 19.54
CA VAL A 229 -8.79 4.66 19.27
C VAL A 229 -7.45 3.93 19.28
N GLU A 230 -7.17 3.17 20.33
CA GLU A 230 -5.89 2.44 20.47
C GLU A 230 -5.68 1.34 19.43
N SER A 231 -6.75 0.65 19.04
CA SER A 231 -6.69 -0.42 18.04
C SER A 231 -6.76 0.09 16.60
N GLY A 232 -6.99 1.38 16.37
CA GLY A 232 -7.18 1.94 15.04
C GLY A 232 -8.51 1.59 14.38
N ALA A 233 -9.53 1.20 15.15
CA ALA A 233 -10.88 0.88 14.69
C ALA A 233 -11.71 2.16 14.45
N ARG A 234 -11.29 2.98 13.48
CA ARG A 234 -11.77 4.36 13.29
C ARG A 234 -13.26 4.46 13.00
N LYS A 235 -13.79 3.61 12.11
CA LYS A 235 -15.22 3.61 11.78
C LYS A 235 -16.08 3.29 13.00
N ILE A 236 -15.65 2.36 13.83
CA ILE A 236 -16.36 2.03 15.07
C ILE A 236 -16.24 3.18 16.08
N GLY A 237 -15.07 3.80 16.19
CA GLY A 237 -14.89 4.99 17.04
C GLY A 237 -15.79 6.15 16.60
N ALA A 238 -15.98 6.36 15.30
CA ALA A 238 -16.92 7.35 14.76
C ALA A 238 -18.36 7.02 15.18
N LEU A 239 -18.79 5.77 15.02
CA LEU A 239 -20.11 5.30 15.49
C LEU A 239 -20.32 5.55 17.00
N LEU A 240 -19.32 5.24 17.82
CA LEU A 240 -19.37 5.44 19.27
C LEU A 240 -19.47 6.92 19.67
N SER A 241 -18.87 7.82 18.89
CA SER A 241 -18.96 9.28 19.08
C SER A 241 -20.21 9.92 18.46
N GLY A 242 -21.12 9.11 17.88
CA GLY A 242 -22.35 9.58 17.24
C GLY A 242 -22.13 10.26 15.89
N GLN A 243 -21.01 9.99 15.25
CA GLN A 243 -20.64 10.51 13.93
C GLN A 243 -20.91 9.48 12.84
N ASP A 244 -21.09 9.91 11.59
CA ASP A 244 -21.26 8.99 10.47
C ASP A 244 -19.91 8.36 10.11
N PRO A 245 -19.79 7.02 10.14
CA PRO A 245 -18.53 6.33 9.84
C PRO A 245 -18.08 6.47 8.37
N GLU A 246 -18.97 6.90 7.47
CA GLU A 246 -18.67 7.05 6.04
C GLU A 246 -18.37 8.51 5.65
N THR A 247 -18.60 9.49 6.53
CA THR A 247 -18.39 10.91 6.19
C THR A 247 -17.33 11.60 7.05
N ASP A 248 -17.69 12.35 8.06
CA ASP A 248 -16.77 13.31 8.70
C ASP A 248 -16.20 12.87 10.06
N GLY A 249 -16.67 11.77 10.61
CA GLY A 249 -16.27 11.26 11.93
C GLY A 249 -14.80 10.84 12.04
N LEU A 250 -14.16 10.65 10.90
CA LEU A 250 -12.75 10.29 10.82
C LEU A 250 -11.81 11.45 11.18
N ALA A 251 -12.25 12.70 11.03
CA ALA A 251 -11.46 13.88 11.39
C ALA A 251 -11.21 13.98 12.91
N ALA A 252 -12.17 13.58 13.74
CA ALA A 252 -12.01 13.60 15.21
C ALA A 252 -11.05 12.50 15.70
N LEU A 253 -10.95 11.39 14.99
CA LEU A 253 -10.04 10.28 15.27
C LEU A 253 -8.66 10.47 14.62
N ALA A 254 -8.57 11.27 13.54
CA ALA A 254 -7.32 11.73 12.97
C ALA A 254 -6.56 12.68 13.92
N GLY A 255 -7.18 13.16 14.99
CA GLY A 255 -6.56 14.04 15.99
C GLY A 255 -5.32 13.49 16.71
N GLY A 256 -4.89 12.27 16.38
CA GLY A 256 -3.64 11.68 16.86
C GLY A 256 -2.65 11.30 15.76
N LEU A 257 -3.05 11.29 14.49
CA LEU A 257 -2.17 11.00 13.36
C LEU A 257 -1.82 12.30 12.63
N ASP A 258 -0.54 12.50 12.36
CA ASP A 258 -0.12 13.55 11.45
C ASP A 258 -0.20 13.06 9.99
N ILE A 259 -0.01 13.99 9.04
CA ILE A 259 -0.08 13.71 7.61
C ILE A 259 0.97 12.68 7.15
N PHE A 260 2.14 12.67 7.80
CA PHE A 260 3.21 11.72 7.48
C PHE A 260 2.90 10.32 7.97
N GLN A 261 2.26 10.18 9.13
CA GLN A 261 1.77 8.90 9.63
C GLN A 261 0.67 8.32 8.75
N ALA A 262 -0.26 9.16 8.26
CA ALA A 262 -1.28 8.74 7.32
C ALA A 262 -0.66 8.20 6.02
N LEU A 263 0.34 8.88 5.49
CA LEU A 263 1.09 8.45 4.30
C LEU A 263 1.91 7.19 4.56
N TRP A 264 2.63 7.12 5.69
CA TRP A 264 3.45 5.97 6.08
C TRP A 264 2.63 4.69 6.21
N HIS A 265 1.42 4.80 6.73
CA HIS A 265 0.50 3.68 6.86
C HIS A 265 -0.38 3.45 5.62
N ASN A 266 -0.17 4.21 4.55
CA ASN A 266 -1.00 4.19 3.34
C ASN A 266 -2.51 4.35 3.64
N ASP A 267 -2.84 5.20 4.63
CA ASP A 267 -4.20 5.40 5.10
C ASP A 267 -4.87 6.55 4.36
N MET A 268 -5.42 6.25 3.18
CA MET A 268 -6.06 7.24 2.31
C MET A 268 -7.27 7.91 2.98
N THR A 269 -7.95 7.20 3.88
CA THR A 269 -9.11 7.74 4.59
C THR A 269 -8.67 8.77 5.63
N ALA A 270 -7.60 8.49 6.38
CA ALA A 270 -7.02 9.47 7.30
C ALA A 270 -6.44 10.66 6.55
N LEU A 271 -5.79 10.41 5.41
CA LEU A 271 -5.25 11.49 4.58
C LEU A 271 -6.36 12.43 4.10
N ASP A 272 -7.48 11.89 3.58
CA ASP A 272 -8.64 12.69 3.14
C ASP A 272 -9.21 13.52 4.30
N ALA A 273 -9.39 12.91 5.48
CA ALA A 273 -9.89 13.60 6.65
C ALA A 273 -8.96 14.74 7.12
N LEU A 274 -7.63 14.49 7.11
CA LEU A 274 -6.63 15.51 7.44
C LEU A 274 -6.66 16.67 6.45
N LEU A 275 -6.73 16.38 5.15
CA LEU A 275 -6.82 17.40 4.11
C LEU A 275 -8.07 18.27 4.24
N ARG A 276 -9.23 17.67 4.51
CA ARG A 276 -10.48 18.41 4.78
C ARG A 276 -10.42 19.23 6.05
N SER A 277 -9.64 18.84 7.04
CA SER A 277 -9.43 19.62 8.27
C SER A 277 -8.48 20.82 8.08
N GLY A 278 -7.86 20.97 6.90
CA GLY A 278 -6.92 22.04 6.60
C GLY A 278 -5.53 21.81 7.20
N VAL A 279 -5.08 20.56 7.28
CA VAL A 279 -3.71 20.25 7.73
C VAL A 279 -2.67 20.94 6.84
N ASP A 280 -1.53 21.30 7.43
CA ASP A 280 -0.42 21.87 6.68
C ASP A 280 0.19 20.82 5.74
N THR A 281 0.00 21.02 4.44
CA THR A 281 0.53 20.18 3.35
C THR A 281 1.95 20.55 2.91
N GLN A 282 2.51 21.64 3.48
CA GLN A 282 3.85 22.15 3.18
C GLN A 282 4.85 21.93 4.33
N SER A 283 4.48 21.15 5.33
CA SER A 283 5.38 20.76 6.41
C SER A 283 6.48 19.81 5.92
N ILE A 284 7.52 19.64 6.72
CA ILE A 284 8.63 18.71 6.43
C ILE A 284 8.67 17.63 7.50
N CYS A 285 8.83 16.38 7.09
CA CYS A 285 8.92 15.26 8.00
C CYS A 285 10.19 15.31 8.85
N GLU A 286 10.03 15.45 10.17
CA GLU A 286 11.14 15.46 11.14
C GLU A 286 11.25 14.13 11.91
N ASP A 287 10.31 13.20 11.74
CA ASP A 287 10.32 11.93 12.48
C ASP A 287 11.52 11.07 12.08
N LYS A 288 12.31 10.72 13.09
CA LYS A 288 13.54 9.92 12.91
C LYS A 288 13.26 8.44 12.62
N ASN A 289 12.03 7.97 12.92
CA ASN A 289 11.64 6.58 12.69
C ASN A 289 11.15 6.37 11.25
N MET A 290 10.72 7.45 10.58
CA MET A 290 10.30 7.45 9.17
C MET A 290 11.50 7.80 8.27
N THR A 291 12.49 6.91 8.21
CA THR A 291 13.77 7.16 7.52
C THR A 291 13.60 7.60 6.07
N ASP A 292 12.64 6.99 5.35
CA ASP A 292 12.40 7.28 3.93
C ASP A 292 11.68 8.61 3.70
N PHE A 293 10.97 9.10 4.71
CA PHE A 293 10.24 10.38 4.67
C PHE A 293 11.03 11.55 5.23
N LYS A 294 12.06 11.27 6.01
CA LYS A 294 12.83 12.31 6.69
C LYS A 294 13.29 13.39 5.72
N GLY A 295 12.98 14.62 6.06
CA GLY A 295 13.35 15.81 5.29
C GLY A 295 12.44 16.08 4.08
N LYS A 296 11.48 15.22 3.75
CA LYS A 296 10.57 15.38 2.60
C LYS A 296 9.27 16.08 2.99
N SER A 297 8.65 16.77 2.03
CA SER A 297 7.28 17.25 2.14
C SER A 297 6.27 16.10 2.01
N PRO A 298 4.99 16.25 2.42
CA PRO A 298 3.98 15.22 2.23
C PRO A 298 3.86 14.75 0.77
N LEU A 299 3.85 15.68 -0.19
CA LEU A 299 3.84 15.35 -1.60
C LEU A 299 5.12 14.62 -2.03
N GLY A 300 6.29 15.06 -1.54
CA GLY A 300 7.56 14.35 -1.74
C GLY A 300 7.59 12.96 -1.14
N CYS A 301 6.93 12.73 0.00
CA CYS A 301 6.78 11.39 0.60
C CYS A 301 5.92 10.46 -0.26
N ALA A 302 4.77 10.96 -0.73
CA ALA A 302 3.89 10.20 -1.61
C ALA A 302 4.63 9.79 -2.89
N LEU A 303 5.36 10.70 -3.52
CA LEU A 303 6.12 10.44 -4.75
C LEU A 303 7.39 9.61 -4.54
N ALA A 304 8.02 9.68 -3.36
CA ALA A 304 9.12 8.79 -3.02
C ALA A 304 8.70 7.31 -3.02
N TRP A 305 7.42 7.03 -2.79
CA TRP A 305 6.83 5.69 -2.82
C TRP A 305 5.93 5.45 -4.03
N GLU A 306 5.93 6.39 -5.00
CA GLU A 306 5.12 6.33 -6.22
C GLU A 306 3.62 6.10 -5.96
N ASN A 307 3.16 6.61 -4.81
CA ASN A 307 1.76 6.58 -4.46
C ASN A 307 1.03 7.77 -5.13
N PHE A 308 0.71 7.64 -6.41
CA PHE A 308 0.07 8.70 -7.20
C PHE A 308 -1.33 9.03 -6.68
N THR A 309 -2.06 8.05 -6.14
CA THR A 309 -3.37 8.31 -5.52
C THR A 309 -3.23 9.28 -4.33
N ALA A 310 -2.28 9.03 -3.42
CA ALA A 310 -2.01 9.95 -2.31
C ALA A 310 -1.49 11.31 -2.80
N ALA A 311 -0.62 11.31 -3.82
CA ALA A 311 -0.08 12.54 -4.40
C ALA A 311 -1.18 13.42 -5.03
N GLU A 312 -2.11 12.83 -5.77
CA GLU A 312 -3.27 13.54 -6.31
C GLU A 312 -4.20 14.10 -5.21
N MET A 313 -4.45 13.33 -4.17
CA MET A 313 -5.22 13.79 -3.02
C MET A 313 -4.56 15.00 -2.36
N LEU A 314 -3.24 14.97 -2.17
CA LEU A 314 -2.46 16.08 -1.63
C LEU A 314 -2.54 17.32 -2.51
N LEU A 315 -2.35 17.18 -3.83
CA LEU A 315 -2.44 18.27 -4.79
C LEU A 315 -3.82 18.91 -4.77
N ARG A 316 -4.89 18.12 -4.83
CA ARG A 316 -6.28 18.61 -4.73
C ARG A 316 -6.59 19.20 -3.36
N GLY A 317 -5.91 18.75 -2.31
CA GLY A 317 -5.97 19.27 -0.95
C GLY A 317 -5.15 20.54 -0.73
N GLY A 318 -4.51 21.09 -1.78
CA GLY A 318 -3.80 22.37 -1.74
C GLY A 318 -2.28 22.24 -1.47
N ALA A 319 -1.69 21.05 -1.63
CA ALA A 319 -0.24 20.94 -1.60
C ALA A 319 0.38 21.69 -2.79
N ASP A 320 1.40 22.49 -2.52
CA ASP A 320 2.14 23.22 -3.56
C ASP A 320 3.13 22.26 -4.26
N PRO A 321 2.95 21.98 -5.56
CA PRO A 321 3.86 21.11 -6.30
C PRO A 321 5.28 21.66 -6.45
N ASN A 322 5.46 22.96 -6.24
CA ASN A 322 6.74 23.66 -6.34
C ASN A 322 7.47 23.77 -4.99
N PHE A 323 6.84 23.30 -3.89
CA PHE A 323 7.44 23.38 -2.56
C PHE A 323 8.65 22.46 -2.44
N GLY A 324 9.80 23.05 -2.01
CA GLY A 324 11.05 22.33 -1.79
C GLY A 324 11.09 21.60 -0.44
N ASP A 325 11.69 20.41 -0.42
CA ASP A 325 11.99 19.67 0.80
C ASP A 325 13.19 20.28 1.57
N ALA A 326 13.65 19.63 2.65
CA ALA A 326 14.81 20.09 3.44
C ALA A 326 16.13 20.17 2.63
N GLU A 327 16.19 19.53 1.46
CA GLU A 327 17.31 19.58 0.51
C GLU A 327 17.02 20.49 -0.69
N GLU A 328 15.98 21.31 -0.58
CA GLU A 328 15.50 22.22 -1.63
C GLU A 328 15.06 21.48 -2.91
N ARG A 329 14.59 20.22 -2.79
CA ARG A 329 14.08 19.44 -3.91
C ARG A 329 12.56 19.52 -3.96
N THR A 330 12.01 19.80 -5.11
CA THR A 330 10.56 19.67 -5.35
C THR A 330 10.16 18.19 -5.31
N ALA A 331 8.87 17.93 -5.11
CA ALA A 331 8.33 16.58 -5.13
C ALA A 331 8.62 15.86 -6.46
N PHE A 332 8.60 16.57 -7.59
CA PHE A 332 9.01 16.05 -8.88
C PHE A 332 10.48 15.59 -8.88
N ALA A 333 11.39 16.39 -8.31
CA ALA A 333 12.80 16.02 -8.22
C ALA A 333 13.03 14.80 -7.30
N VAL A 334 12.23 14.68 -6.23
CA VAL A 334 12.24 13.49 -5.37
C VAL A 334 11.83 12.26 -6.18
N TRP A 335 10.73 12.33 -6.95
CA TRP A 335 10.26 11.25 -7.81
C TRP A 335 11.31 10.81 -8.82
N MET A 336 11.85 11.73 -9.61
CA MET A 336 12.87 11.46 -10.63
C MET A 336 14.21 10.95 -10.04
N SER A 337 14.47 11.20 -8.76
CA SER A 337 15.67 10.70 -8.06
C SER A 337 15.51 9.28 -7.52
N ASN A 338 14.30 8.75 -7.52
CA ASN A 338 13.99 7.45 -6.95
C ASN A 338 14.48 6.33 -7.89
N ARG A 339 15.57 5.65 -7.46
CA ARG A 339 16.23 4.63 -8.26
C ARG A 339 15.69 3.26 -7.90
N GLY A 340 14.86 2.68 -8.72
CA GLY A 340 14.46 1.28 -8.55
C GLY A 340 13.01 0.96 -8.83
N HIS A 341 12.22 1.94 -9.20
CA HIS A 341 10.83 1.72 -9.57
C HIS A 341 10.69 1.96 -11.08
N GLU A 342 10.70 0.85 -11.84
CA GLU A 342 10.21 0.88 -13.22
C GLU A 342 8.69 0.88 -13.14
N HIS A 343 8.07 2.05 -13.27
CA HIS A 343 6.64 2.10 -13.53
C HIS A 343 6.39 1.50 -14.91
N GLU A 344 5.66 0.39 -14.93
CA GLU A 344 5.26 -0.27 -16.19
C GLU A 344 4.09 0.49 -16.87
N ASP A 345 3.40 1.38 -16.14
CA ASP A 345 2.22 2.09 -16.64
C ASP A 345 2.53 3.53 -17.05
N LYS A 346 2.80 3.68 -18.36
CA LYS A 346 3.02 4.99 -18.98
C LYS A 346 1.81 5.92 -18.84
N GLU A 347 0.59 5.39 -18.92
CA GLU A 347 -0.62 6.20 -18.89
C GLU A 347 -0.82 6.83 -17.50
N GLU A 348 -0.54 6.08 -16.44
CA GLU A 348 -0.59 6.58 -15.06
C GLU A 348 0.44 7.69 -14.82
N CYS A 349 1.69 7.50 -15.28
CA CYS A 349 2.74 8.53 -15.19
C CYS A 349 2.35 9.83 -15.93
N LEU A 350 1.84 9.72 -17.15
CA LEU A 350 1.43 10.87 -17.95
C LEU A 350 0.21 11.57 -17.35
N HIS A 351 -0.75 10.81 -16.83
CA HIS A 351 -1.91 11.36 -16.12
C HIS A 351 -1.45 12.16 -14.89
N PHE A 352 -0.50 11.62 -14.13
CA PHE A 352 0.02 12.33 -12.96
C PHE A 352 0.78 13.63 -13.32
N LEU A 353 1.60 13.62 -14.38
CA LEU A 353 2.27 14.82 -14.90
C LEU A 353 1.25 15.91 -15.31
N GLN A 354 0.15 15.48 -15.93
CA GLN A 354 -0.95 16.39 -16.25
C GLN A 354 -1.60 16.95 -14.99
N CYS A 355 -1.86 16.11 -13.96
CA CYS A 355 -2.41 16.55 -12.69
C CYS A 355 -1.50 17.56 -11.98
N LEU A 356 -0.17 17.35 -11.98
CA LEU A 356 0.80 18.32 -11.47
C LEU A 356 0.64 19.68 -12.16
N THR A 357 0.56 19.68 -13.51
CA THR A 357 0.42 20.90 -14.31
C THR A 357 -0.88 21.62 -14.01
N GLU A 358 -2.00 20.89 -13.92
CA GLU A 358 -3.32 21.43 -13.58
C GLU A 358 -3.35 22.05 -12.16
N CYS A 359 -2.52 21.54 -11.24
CA CYS A 359 -2.40 22.03 -9.86
C CYS A 359 -1.37 23.15 -9.68
N GLY A 360 -0.84 23.73 -10.77
CA GLY A 360 0.02 24.90 -10.72
C GLY A 360 1.51 24.60 -10.62
N TRP A 361 1.92 23.40 -11.03
CA TRP A 361 3.33 23.07 -11.17
C TRP A 361 3.98 23.95 -12.24
N ASP A 362 5.10 24.55 -11.89
CA ASP A 362 5.93 25.33 -12.80
C ASP A 362 7.22 24.55 -13.13
N PRO A 363 7.29 23.88 -14.30
CA PRO A 363 8.44 23.08 -14.67
C PRO A 363 9.71 23.90 -14.94
N GLU A 364 9.59 25.22 -15.11
CA GLU A 364 10.74 26.12 -15.30
C GLU A 364 11.31 26.65 -13.98
N SER A 365 10.57 26.50 -12.87
CA SER A 365 11.09 26.82 -11.54
C SER A 365 12.22 25.87 -11.15
N PRO A 366 13.20 26.33 -10.33
CA PRO A 366 14.24 25.46 -9.81
C PRO A 366 13.65 24.24 -9.07
N ALA A 367 13.96 23.04 -9.56
CA ALA A 367 13.50 21.77 -8.97
C ALA A 367 14.44 21.26 -7.88
N ASP A 368 15.67 21.78 -7.78
CA ASP A 368 16.67 21.42 -6.77
C ASP A 368 17.58 22.61 -6.45
N LYS A 369 18.41 22.45 -5.42
CA LYS A 369 19.38 23.48 -4.95
C LYS A 369 20.45 23.85 -5.98
N GLU A 370 20.66 23.06 -7.01
CA GLU A 370 21.55 23.38 -8.12
C GLU A 370 20.89 24.29 -9.16
N GLY A 371 19.60 24.56 -9.02
CA GLY A 371 18.81 25.37 -9.95
C GLY A 371 18.48 24.62 -11.24
N ASN A 372 18.39 23.29 -11.19
CA ASN A 372 17.92 22.50 -12.33
C ASN A 372 16.42 22.69 -12.51
N THR A 373 15.98 22.84 -13.76
CA THR A 373 14.56 22.77 -14.11
C THR A 373 14.07 21.31 -14.09
N ALA A 374 12.75 21.12 -14.13
CA ALA A 374 12.17 19.78 -14.21
C ALA A 374 12.74 18.98 -15.39
N LEU A 375 12.94 19.60 -16.56
CA LEU A 375 13.54 18.94 -17.72
C LEU A 375 14.97 18.46 -17.43
N SER A 376 15.79 19.29 -16.78
CA SER A 376 17.16 18.91 -16.38
C SER A 376 17.18 17.74 -15.41
N VAL A 377 16.23 17.71 -14.46
CA VAL A 377 16.10 16.61 -13.49
C VAL A 377 15.61 15.34 -14.18
N ALA A 378 14.63 15.43 -15.09
CA ALA A 378 14.13 14.30 -15.87
C ALA A 378 15.24 13.67 -16.72
N CYS A 379 16.09 14.48 -17.34
CA CYS A 379 17.26 14.00 -18.12
C CYS A 379 18.24 13.18 -17.27
N ARG A 380 18.42 13.51 -15.98
CA ARG A 380 19.22 12.66 -15.07
C ARG A 380 18.58 11.31 -14.82
N GLY A 381 17.24 11.25 -14.86
CA GLY A 381 16.43 10.03 -14.69
C GLY A 381 16.22 9.23 -15.99
N ALA A 382 16.64 9.75 -17.15
CA ALA A 382 16.31 9.21 -18.47
C ALA A 382 16.85 7.80 -18.79
N GLY A 383 17.64 7.20 -17.91
CA GLY A 383 18.01 5.77 -17.99
C GLY A 383 16.88 4.81 -17.62
N TYR A 384 15.72 5.33 -17.24
CA TYR A 384 14.51 4.61 -16.92
C TYR A 384 13.36 5.13 -17.79
N ASP A 385 12.37 4.29 -18.08
CA ASP A 385 11.24 4.63 -18.94
C ASP A 385 10.47 5.85 -18.44
N THR A 386 10.27 5.97 -17.12
CA THR A 386 9.64 7.13 -16.49
C THR A 386 10.34 8.44 -16.83
N GLY A 387 11.67 8.45 -16.83
CA GLY A 387 12.46 9.64 -17.17
C GLY A 387 12.26 10.07 -18.63
N ILE A 388 12.23 9.12 -19.57
CA ILE A 388 11.99 9.41 -21.00
C ILE A 388 10.58 9.95 -21.21
N TRP A 389 9.57 9.36 -20.58
CA TRP A 389 8.18 9.84 -20.65
C TRP A 389 8.04 11.26 -20.11
N ALA A 390 8.71 11.55 -18.98
CA ALA A 390 8.74 12.89 -18.41
C ALA A 390 9.44 13.90 -19.33
N VAL A 391 10.59 13.55 -19.92
CA VAL A 391 11.31 14.39 -20.90
C VAL A 391 10.41 14.69 -22.09
N ARG A 392 9.80 13.67 -22.70
CA ARG A 392 8.89 13.84 -23.84
C ARG A 392 7.70 14.74 -23.47
N TYR A 393 7.05 14.48 -22.34
CA TYR A 393 5.94 15.31 -21.86
C TYR A 393 6.34 16.77 -21.69
N LEU A 394 7.47 17.03 -21.02
CA LEU A 394 7.96 18.38 -20.77
C LEU A 394 8.28 19.14 -22.07
N VAL A 395 8.98 18.49 -23.01
CA VAL A 395 9.34 19.07 -24.30
C VAL A 395 8.08 19.35 -25.13
N GLU A 396 7.13 18.42 -25.21
CA GLU A 396 5.85 18.60 -25.92
C GLU A 396 4.99 19.73 -25.32
N ASN A 397 5.15 20.01 -24.02
CA ASN A 397 4.47 21.11 -23.33
C ASN A 397 5.29 22.40 -23.25
N GLY A 398 6.38 22.49 -24.03
CA GLY A 398 7.10 23.74 -24.28
C GLY A 398 8.17 24.07 -23.23
N ALA A 399 8.68 23.10 -22.50
CA ALA A 399 9.81 23.32 -21.59
C ALA A 399 11.05 23.83 -22.34
N ASP A 400 11.78 24.77 -21.72
CA ASP A 400 13.00 25.32 -22.32
C ASP A 400 14.14 24.29 -22.28
N VAL A 401 14.43 23.70 -23.46
CA VAL A 401 15.49 22.70 -23.65
C VAL A 401 16.90 23.26 -23.43
N ASN A 402 17.04 24.58 -23.34
CA ASN A 402 18.29 25.28 -23.12
C ASN A 402 18.39 25.94 -21.74
N ALA A 403 17.39 25.75 -20.87
CA ALA A 403 17.41 26.28 -19.51
C ALA A 403 18.65 25.78 -18.76
N ALA A 404 19.53 26.70 -18.41
CA ALA A 404 20.80 26.38 -17.74
C ALA A 404 20.65 26.51 -16.22
N ASN A 405 21.17 25.52 -15.49
CA ASN A 405 21.24 25.57 -14.03
C ASN A 405 22.28 26.60 -13.53
N MET A 406 22.48 26.71 -12.22
CA MET A 406 23.45 27.63 -11.61
C MET A 406 24.91 27.39 -12.07
N GLN A 407 25.22 26.23 -12.59
CA GLN A 407 26.53 25.88 -13.15
C GLN A 407 26.65 26.14 -14.66
N GLY A 408 25.57 26.59 -15.31
CA GLY A 408 25.51 26.80 -16.75
C GLY A 408 25.26 25.51 -17.54
N GLN A 409 24.86 24.44 -16.86
CA GLN A 409 24.59 23.16 -17.51
C GLN A 409 23.17 23.13 -18.07
N THR A 410 23.05 22.77 -19.34
CA THR A 410 21.77 22.55 -20.02
C THR A 410 21.21 21.16 -19.73
N PRO A 411 19.91 20.89 -20.00
CA PRO A 411 19.31 19.56 -19.87
C PRO A 411 20.11 18.46 -20.61
N ALA A 412 20.58 18.75 -21.82
CA ALA A 412 21.42 17.81 -22.61
C ALA A 412 22.77 17.50 -21.93
N MET A 413 23.39 18.46 -21.28
CA MET A 413 24.60 18.23 -20.48
C MET A 413 24.29 17.40 -19.22
N ASN A 414 23.14 17.63 -18.57
CA ASN A 414 22.72 16.90 -17.39
C ASN A 414 22.40 15.42 -17.69
N LEU A 415 21.99 15.08 -18.90
CA LEU A 415 21.82 13.69 -19.36
C LEU A 415 23.11 12.87 -19.18
N TYR A 416 24.29 13.44 -19.48
CA TYR A 416 25.58 12.76 -19.38
C TYR A 416 26.35 13.09 -18.11
N GLY A 417 26.07 14.21 -17.43
CA GLY A 417 26.78 14.65 -16.22
C GLY A 417 26.12 14.27 -14.91
N GLY A 418 24.80 14.12 -14.90
CA GLY A 418 24.01 14.09 -13.67
C GLY A 418 24.11 12.81 -12.83
N ARG A 419 24.50 11.70 -13.40
CA ARG A 419 24.48 10.38 -12.73
C ARG A 419 25.66 10.12 -11.79
N TYR A 420 26.71 10.95 -11.86
CA TYR A 420 27.98 10.68 -11.18
C TYR A 420 28.60 11.91 -10.50
N TRP A 421 27.77 12.91 -10.12
CA TRP A 421 28.26 14.16 -9.57
C TRP A 421 28.12 14.17 -8.05
N ASP A 422 29.26 14.31 -7.35
CA ASP A 422 29.32 14.45 -5.87
C ASP A 422 29.42 15.89 -5.37
N GLY A 423 29.05 16.87 -6.21
CA GLY A 423 29.07 18.30 -5.84
C GLY A 423 30.45 18.98 -5.92
N ASN A 424 31.50 18.24 -6.24
CA ASN A 424 32.83 18.80 -6.49
C ASN A 424 33.14 18.84 -7.98
N ILE A 425 33.78 19.92 -8.42
CA ILE A 425 34.29 20.15 -9.78
C ILE A 425 34.76 18.83 -10.44
N PRO A 426 34.53 18.61 -11.74
CA PRO A 426 34.92 17.39 -12.39
C PRO A 426 36.43 17.16 -12.28
N ARG A 427 36.86 16.60 -11.17
CA ARG A 427 38.12 15.88 -11.14
C ARG A 427 37.84 14.60 -11.89
N PHE A 428 38.21 14.54 -13.17
CA PHE A 428 38.07 13.37 -14.05
C PHE A 428 38.80 12.11 -13.52
N ALA A 429 39.10 12.05 -12.23
CA ALA A 429 39.78 10.97 -11.57
C ALA A 429 38.96 10.47 -10.37
N ALA A 430 38.60 9.22 -10.47
CA ALA A 430 38.07 8.35 -9.42
C ALA A 430 36.54 8.27 -9.29
N MET A 431 35.92 7.51 -10.17
CA MET A 431 34.61 6.92 -9.90
C MET A 431 34.77 5.52 -9.27
N PRO A 432 33.97 5.18 -8.23
CA PRO A 432 33.92 3.81 -7.72
C PRO A 432 33.28 2.88 -8.77
N ARG A 433 33.95 1.77 -9.09
CA ARG A 433 33.51 0.75 -10.06
C ARG A 433 32.39 -0.18 -9.55
N SER A 434 31.54 0.22 -8.60
CA SER A 434 30.61 -0.71 -7.98
C SER A 434 29.18 -0.17 -7.88
N TYR A 435 28.40 -0.39 -8.93
CA TYR A 435 26.96 -0.56 -8.80
C TYR A 435 26.53 -1.75 -9.67
N PRO A 436 25.65 -2.62 -9.17
CA PRO A 436 25.16 -3.75 -9.93
C PRO A 436 24.31 -3.26 -11.11
N TYR A 437 24.81 -3.49 -12.31
CA TYR A 437 24.07 -3.37 -13.56
C TYR A 437 23.06 -4.52 -13.64
N ASP A 438 21.79 -4.24 -13.84
CA ASP A 438 20.75 -5.24 -14.14
C ASP A 438 20.77 -5.74 -15.60
N GLY A 439 21.80 -5.39 -16.36
CA GLY A 439 22.04 -5.91 -17.72
C GLY A 439 21.24 -5.22 -18.82
N ARG A 440 20.44 -4.19 -18.56
CA ARG A 440 19.80 -3.38 -19.60
C ARG A 440 20.77 -2.31 -20.12
N SER A 441 20.82 -2.16 -21.45
CA SER A 441 21.65 -1.16 -22.11
C SER A 441 21.06 0.23 -21.87
N CYS A 442 21.62 1.01 -20.94
CA CYS A 442 21.26 2.43 -20.78
C CYS A 442 21.50 3.28 -22.06
N THR A 443 22.15 2.71 -23.07
CA THR A 443 22.59 3.43 -24.26
C THR A 443 21.47 3.76 -25.24
N GLU A 444 20.42 2.95 -25.34
CA GLU A 444 19.30 3.20 -26.26
C GLU A 444 18.41 4.33 -25.74
N GLN A 445 18.10 4.31 -24.44
CA GLN A 445 17.24 5.31 -23.79
C GLN A 445 17.92 6.68 -23.70
N ASP A 446 19.24 6.73 -23.42
CA ASP A 446 19.98 7.98 -23.41
C ASP A 446 20.09 8.58 -24.82
N ALA A 447 20.22 7.76 -25.86
CA ALA A 447 20.23 8.22 -27.25
C ALA A 447 18.87 8.76 -27.68
N GLU A 448 17.77 8.08 -27.33
CA GLU A 448 16.42 8.54 -27.60
C GLU A 448 16.15 9.88 -26.89
N THR A 449 16.55 10.01 -25.63
CA THR A 449 16.41 11.26 -24.87
C THR A 449 17.21 12.40 -25.51
N LEU A 450 18.45 12.13 -25.93
CA LEU A 450 19.27 13.12 -26.63
C LEU A 450 18.62 13.55 -27.93
N GLU A 451 18.08 12.60 -28.72
CA GLU A 451 17.39 12.89 -29.98
C GLU A 451 16.18 13.81 -29.75
N ILE A 452 15.34 13.53 -28.74
CA ILE A 452 14.21 14.39 -28.37
C ILE A 452 14.68 15.83 -28.07
N LEU A 453 15.76 15.99 -27.32
CA LEU A 453 16.28 17.31 -26.97
C LEU A 453 16.85 18.06 -28.20
N LEU A 454 17.57 17.35 -29.07
CA LEU A 454 18.16 17.92 -30.30
C LEU A 454 17.07 18.30 -31.31
N GLU A 455 16.03 17.47 -31.49
CA GLU A 455 14.87 17.80 -32.33
C GLU A 455 14.14 19.05 -31.82
N ALA A 456 14.09 19.23 -30.50
CA ALA A 456 13.51 20.40 -29.86
C ALA A 456 14.41 21.66 -29.86
N GLY A 457 15.61 21.57 -30.44
CA GLY A 457 16.51 22.72 -30.61
C GLY A 457 17.50 22.94 -29.46
N ALA A 458 17.96 21.87 -28.82
CA ALA A 458 19.02 22.00 -27.82
C ALA A 458 20.30 22.59 -28.41
N ASP A 459 20.89 23.58 -27.75
CA ASP A 459 22.15 24.21 -28.16
C ASP A 459 23.34 23.30 -27.91
N ILE A 460 23.83 22.71 -28.96
CA ILE A 460 24.98 21.76 -28.97
C ILE A 460 26.31 22.44 -28.60
N ASN A 461 26.40 23.77 -28.74
CA ASN A 461 27.59 24.56 -28.46
C ASN A 461 27.51 25.36 -27.15
N ALA A 462 26.41 25.24 -26.40
CA ALA A 462 26.30 25.84 -25.07
C ALA A 462 27.51 25.47 -24.19
N ARG A 463 27.93 26.40 -23.33
CA ARG A 463 29.08 26.21 -22.43
C ARG A 463 28.67 26.38 -21.00
N ASP A 464 29.09 25.44 -20.15
CA ASP A 464 28.96 25.57 -18.70
C ASP A 464 29.98 26.57 -18.12
N LYS A 465 29.95 26.80 -16.80
CA LYS A 465 30.91 27.67 -16.10
C LYS A 465 32.37 27.28 -16.25
N TRP A 466 32.65 26.04 -16.59
CA TRP A 466 34.00 25.50 -16.78
C TRP A 466 34.40 25.43 -18.25
N GLY A 467 33.54 26.00 -19.16
CA GLY A 467 33.76 26.02 -20.58
C GLY A 467 33.49 24.68 -21.28
N ASN A 468 32.91 23.69 -20.59
CA ASN A 468 32.58 22.41 -21.20
C ASN A 468 31.37 22.55 -22.11
N THR A 469 31.40 21.89 -23.25
CA THR A 469 30.28 21.71 -24.18
C THR A 469 29.63 20.35 -23.98
N LEU A 470 28.52 20.09 -24.68
CA LEU A 470 27.88 18.77 -24.66
C LEU A 470 28.85 17.64 -25.08
N LEU A 471 29.75 17.90 -26.05
CA LEU A 471 30.75 16.90 -26.44
C LEU A 471 31.76 16.57 -25.32
N HIS A 472 32.12 17.53 -24.48
CA HIS A 472 32.96 17.27 -23.29
C HIS A 472 32.25 16.35 -22.29
N TYR A 473 30.94 16.54 -22.07
CA TYR A 473 30.12 15.70 -21.20
C TYR A 473 29.98 14.27 -21.75
N ILE A 474 29.72 14.12 -23.05
CA ILE A 474 29.69 12.81 -23.74
C ILE A 474 31.03 12.12 -23.60
N ALA A 475 32.16 12.81 -23.85
CA ALA A 475 33.50 12.26 -23.72
C ALA A 475 33.89 11.88 -22.28
N ALA A 476 33.35 12.63 -21.29
CA ALA A 476 33.57 12.35 -19.87
C ALA A 476 32.67 11.21 -19.34
N SER A 477 31.56 10.93 -19.98
CA SER A 477 30.65 9.88 -19.59
C SER A 477 31.36 8.51 -19.70
N SER A 478 31.20 7.63 -18.70
CA SER A 478 31.75 6.28 -18.77
C SER A 478 30.79 5.30 -19.47
N MET A 479 29.86 5.82 -20.25
CA MET A 479 28.78 5.04 -20.88
C MET A 479 29.25 4.32 -22.11
N ARG A 480 28.74 3.10 -22.34
CA ARG A 480 28.77 2.47 -23.65
C ARG A 480 27.87 3.29 -24.56
N GLY A 481 28.35 3.75 -25.71
CA GLY A 481 27.56 4.54 -26.67
C GLY A 481 27.97 6.01 -26.79
N SER A 482 29.07 6.44 -26.15
CA SER A 482 29.61 7.79 -26.29
C SER A 482 29.88 8.20 -27.74
N LYS A 483 30.34 7.26 -28.60
CA LYS A 483 30.53 7.48 -30.02
C LYS A 483 29.19 7.69 -30.75
N GLU A 484 28.18 6.90 -30.43
CA GLU A 484 26.84 6.98 -31.01
C GLU A 484 26.17 8.30 -30.62
N ALA A 485 26.29 8.71 -29.35
CA ALA A 485 25.84 10.02 -28.89
C ALA A 485 26.55 11.18 -29.59
N ALA A 486 27.89 11.10 -29.75
CA ALA A 486 28.64 12.12 -30.48
C ALA A 486 28.25 12.15 -31.96
N ALA A 487 27.99 10.99 -32.59
CA ALA A 487 27.51 10.94 -33.96
C ALA A 487 26.14 11.61 -34.11
N LEU A 488 25.23 11.35 -33.18
CA LEU A 488 23.91 12.00 -33.17
C LEU A 488 24.04 13.55 -33.08
N VAL A 489 24.90 14.06 -32.20
CA VAL A 489 25.18 15.50 -32.10
C VAL A 489 25.71 16.06 -33.45
N MET A 490 26.56 15.31 -34.19
CA MET A 490 27.06 15.73 -35.50
C MET A 490 25.96 15.73 -36.58
N ASP A 491 25.01 14.80 -36.49
CA ASP A 491 23.93 14.69 -37.48
C ASP A 491 22.92 15.86 -37.34
N PHE A 492 22.74 16.37 -36.13
CA PHE A 492 21.83 17.48 -35.87
C PHE A 492 22.46 18.87 -36.04
N GLY A 493 23.77 18.98 -36.12
CA GLY A 493 24.39 20.29 -36.27
C GLY A 493 25.92 20.26 -36.47
N THR A 494 26.54 21.40 -36.33
CA THR A 494 28.00 21.58 -36.44
C THR A 494 28.60 21.93 -35.06
N PRO A 495 28.83 20.93 -34.18
CA PRO A 495 29.48 21.19 -32.92
C PRO A 495 30.92 21.67 -33.11
N ASP A 496 31.36 22.56 -32.21
CA ASP A 496 32.78 22.94 -32.19
C ASP A 496 33.61 21.82 -31.53
N VAL A 497 34.11 20.89 -32.37
CA VAL A 497 34.88 19.73 -31.91
C VAL A 497 36.19 20.11 -31.26
N ASN A 498 36.73 21.27 -31.64
CA ASN A 498 37.99 21.82 -31.12
C ASN A 498 37.78 22.78 -29.94
N ALA A 499 36.55 22.92 -29.45
CA ALA A 499 36.29 23.71 -28.25
C ALA A 499 37.16 23.23 -27.11
N VAL A 500 37.81 24.16 -26.42
CA VAL A 500 38.58 23.87 -25.20
C VAL A 500 37.82 24.37 -24.00
N ASN A 501 37.84 23.60 -22.93
CA ASN A 501 37.32 24.00 -21.60
C ASN A 501 38.36 24.86 -20.84
N ASN A 502 38.05 25.30 -19.63
CA ASN A 502 38.93 26.14 -18.82
C ASN A 502 40.22 25.42 -18.37
N GLU A 503 40.30 24.12 -18.50
CA GLU A 503 41.54 23.33 -18.30
C GLU A 503 42.39 23.20 -19.57
N GLY A 504 41.94 23.78 -20.68
CA GLY A 504 42.61 23.67 -21.98
C GLY A 504 42.44 22.32 -22.68
N LEU A 505 41.41 21.54 -22.27
CA LEU A 505 41.13 20.22 -22.80
C LEU A 505 40.01 20.28 -23.83
N THR A 506 40.15 19.55 -24.92
CA THR A 506 39.07 19.27 -25.88
C THR A 506 38.32 17.99 -25.50
N ALA A 507 37.17 17.76 -26.12
CA ALA A 507 36.43 16.50 -25.96
C ALA A 507 37.31 15.28 -26.37
N LEU A 508 38.16 15.45 -27.40
CA LEU A 508 39.12 14.43 -27.82
C LEU A 508 40.15 14.11 -26.75
N ASP A 509 40.71 15.14 -26.05
CA ASP A 509 41.66 14.94 -24.96
C ASP A 509 41.03 14.17 -23.79
N ILE A 510 39.77 14.47 -23.47
CA ILE A 510 39.02 13.78 -22.45
C ILE A 510 38.77 12.33 -22.82
N ALA A 511 38.32 12.04 -24.08
CA ALA A 511 38.11 10.68 -24.58
C ALA A 511 39.39 9.86 -24.53
N ALA A 512 40.53 10.48 -24.90
CA ALA A 512 41.85 9.83 -24.85
C ALA A 512 42.28 9.52 -23.40
N LYS A 513 42.07 10.44 -22.43
CA LYS A 513 42.32 10.20 -21.00
C LYS A 513 41.44 9.08 -20.43
N LYS A 514 40.24 8.90 -20.94
CA LYS A 514 39.30 7.83 -20.54
C LYS A 514 39.56 6.50 -21.25
N ASN A 515 40.51 6.45 -22.20
CA ASN A 515 40.80 5.31 -23.06
C ASN A 515 39.59 4.85 -23.91
N ASP A 516 38.72 5.78 -24.30
CA ASP A 516 37.63 5.50 -25.23
C ASP A 516 38.14 5.56 -26.67
N GLU A 517 38.78 4.48 -27.13
CA GLU A 517 39.33 4.39 -28.46
C GLU A 517 38.29 4.60 -29.57
N SER A 518 37.03 4.22 -29.32
CA SER A 518 35.94 4.32 -30.30
C SER A 518 35.60 5.78 -30.54
N LEU A 519 35.40 6.55 -29.48
CA LEU A 519 35.12 7.98 -29.55
C LEU A 519 36.34 8.76 -30.07
N VAL A 520 37.56 8.43 -29.61
CA VAL A 520 38.83 9.04 -30.13
C VAL A 520 38.92 8.90 -31.64
N LYS A 521 38.78 7.68 -32.19
CA LYS A 521 38.82 7.44 -33.65
C LYS A 521 37.69 8.18 -34.39
N PHE A 522 36.56 8.38 -33.75
CA PHE A 522 35.45 9.12 -34.34
C PHE A 522 35.75 10.62 -34.38
N LEU A 523 36.11 11.24 -33.25
CA LEU A 523 36.37 12.69 -33.16
C LEU A 523 37.55 13.14 -34.03
N LEU A 524 38.60 12.30 -34.18
CA LEU A 524 39.71 12.59 -35.06
C LEU A 524 39.34 12.76 -36.56
N LYS A 525 38.15 12.40 -36.99
CA LYS A 525 37.67 12.61 -38.36
C LYS A 525 37.16 14.03 -38.58
N TYR A 526 36.86 14.74 -37.49
CA TYR A 526 36.22 16.07 -37.51
C TYR A 526 37.10 17.16 -36.86
N SER A 527 38.25 16.77 -36.25
CA SER A 527 39.21 17.69 -35.60
C SER A 527 40.20 18.31 -36.60
#